data_421fe6b5c69e8f76d42c6dbf6722ff61
#
_entry.id   421fe6b5c69e8f76d42c6dbf6722ff61
#
_cell.length_a   1.000
_cell.length_b   1.000
_cell.length_c   1.000
_cell.angle_alpha   90.00
_cell.angle_beta   90.00
_cell.angle_gamma   90.00
#
_symmetry.space_group_name_H-M   'P 1'
#
loop_
_entity.id
_entity.type
_entity.pdbx_description
1 polymer ?
#
loop_
_entity_poly.entity_id
_entity_poly.type
_entity_poly.pdbx_seq_one_letter_code
_entity_poly.pdbx_strand_id
1 'polypeptide(L)'
;MSAKKLLTLLLAALLVLSLAACGKKGNDDMTTSNSEPKNAQEAAAMYKALMDQENAILMENQSLWEKVFMSADKGMTMQEDGKNYGDFLLDTIESAKDKFTADELKLLRQGGEKIREIERTLTAIEAKFPEAAPTTPGDGDKTQKFPAFEGKDLNGNPVKSDDLFSKNAVTVVNFWFTTCNPCVGELTELESLHQELTKKGGGVIGINSFTLGGDEAAISEAKSVLSKKGVTYPNVYFPAQGEAGKFVENVFAYPTTYVVDRSGNIVGDPIVGAITDKSQMESLNNLINKALSADKG
;
A
#
# COMPACT_ATOMS: atom_id res chain seq x y z
N MET A 1 19.78 -35.33 53.61
CA MET A 1 19.10 -34.34 52.74
C MET A 1 19.81 -34.37 51.39
N SER A 2 19.09 -34.75 50.35
CA SER A 2 19.63 -35.13 49.03
C SER A 2 20.07 -33.94 48.22
N ALA A 3 21.23 -34.06 47.56
CA ALA A 3 21.86 -33.07 46.68
C ALA A 3 20.97 -32.52 45.53
N LYS A 4 19.80 -33.10 45.34
CA LYS A 4 18.80 -32.66 44.34
C LYS A 4 17.97 -31.45 44.76
N LYS A 5 17.96 -31.09 46.09
CA LYS A 5 17.22 -29.91 46.59
C LYS A 5 18.07 -28.63 46.69
N LEU A 6 19.40 -28.72 46.49
CA LEU A 6 20.27 -27.57 46.46
C LEU A 6 20.42 -26.97 45.04
N LEU A 7 20.07 -27.71 43.98
CA LEU A 7 20.21 -27.27 42.60
C LEU A 7 19.03 -26.42 42.12
N THR A 8 17.89 -26.51 42.81
CA THR A 8 16.67 -25.75 42.44
C THR A 8 16.59 -24.35 43.08
N LEU A 9 17.47 -24.03 44.03
CA LEU A 9 17.51 -22.71 44.68
C LEU A 9 18.60 -21.77 44.13
N LEU A 10 19.48 -22.26 43.26
CA LEU A 10 20.54 -21.48 42.61
C LEU A 10 20.19 -20.99 41.20
N LEU A 11 19.03 -21.40 40.66
CA LEU A 11 18.55 -20.94 39.33
C LEU A 11 17.58 -19.75 39.40
N ALA A 12 17.19 -19.32 40.57
CA ALA A 12 16.26 -18.20 40.78
C ALA A 12 16.92 -16.85 41.10
N ALA A 13 18.26 -16.78 41.17
CA ALA A 13 18.98 -15.57 41.60
C ALA A 13 19.89 -14.96 40.50
N LEU A 14 19.77 -15.39 39.25
CA LEU A 14 20.62 -14.91 38.12
C LEU A 14 19.86 -14.20 36.99
N LEU A 15 18.67 -13.65 37.26
CA LEU A 15 17.84 -12.93 36.29
C LEU A 15 17.65 -11.45 36.60
N VAL A 16 18.54 -10.84 37.36
CA VAL A 16 18.55 -9.38 37.52
C VAL A 16 19.98 -8.89 37.44
N LEU A 17 20.56 -8.77 36.27
CA LEU A 17 21.70 -7.87 35.97
C LEU A 17 22.26 -8.18 34.56
N SER A 18 21.65 -7.62 33.53
CA SER A 18 22.38 -7.30 32.29
C SER A 18 21.55 -6.35 31.41
N LEU A 19 21.47 -5.12 31.87
CA LEU A 19 21.19 -3.97 31.02
C LEU A 19 22.51 -3.23 30.86
N ALA A 20 23.28 -3.55 29.82
CA ALA A 20 24.21 -2.67 29.11
C ALA A 20 25.22 -3.50 28.33
N ALA A 21 24.99 -3.68 27.02
CA ALA A 21 26.07 -3.62 26.02
C ALA A 21 25.49 -3.69 24.61
N CYS A 22 25.79 -2.68 23.81
CA CYS A 22 25.64 -2.63 22.36
C CYS A 22 26.29 -3.82 21.66
N GLY A 23 25.64 -4.39 20.62
CA GLY A 23 26.33 -5.31 19.70
C GLY A 23 25.39 -6.13 18.82
N LYS A 24 25.10 -5.65 17.66
CA LYS A 24 24.80 -6.32 16.36
C LYS A 24 24.40 -7.80 16.30
N LYS A 25 23.31 -8.00 15.51
CA LYS A 25 22.85 -9.17 14.73
C LYS A 25 21.98 -10.20 15.45
N GLY A 26 20.84 -10.42 14.83
CA GLY A 26 20.06 -11.65 14.91
C GLY A 26 18.57 -11.36 14.96
N ASN A 27 17.85 -11.87 13.97
CA ASN A 27 16.40 -12.06 13.99
C ASN A 27 15.90 -12.34 15.39
N ASP A 28 14.99 -11.52 15.88
CA ASP A 28 14.13 -11.97 16.97
C ASP A 28 12.94 -11.01 17.14
N ASP A 29 11.76 -11.63 17.09
CA ASP A 29 10.59 -11.36 17.89
C ASP A 29 10.45 -9.90 18.39
N MET A 30 9.92 -9.02 17.52
CA MET A 30 9.45 -7.71 17.94
C MET A 30 8.15 -7.88 18.75
N THR A 31 8.28 -8.25 20.02
CA THR A 31 7.25 -7.91 21.00
C THR A 31 7.19 -6.39 21.07
N THR A 32 6.23 -5.80 20.35
CA THR A 32 5.86 -4.40 20.51
C THR A 32 5.63 -4.15 22.00
N SER A 33 6.43 -3.27 22.55
CA SER A 33 6.23 -2.72 23.90
C SER A 33 4.78 -2.23 23.98
N ASN A 34 4.00 -2.81 24.88
CA ASN A 34 2.58 -2.51 25.14
C ASN A 34 2.41 -1.13 25.82
N SER A 35 3.30 -0.16 25.57
CA SER A 35 3.20 1.20 26.09
C SER A 35 2.51 2.09 25.09
N GLU A 36 1.37 2.68 25.47
CA GLU A 36 0.72 3.73 24.67
C GLU A 36 1.72 4.84 24.31
N PRO A 37 1.67 5.38 23.08
CA PRO A 37 2.53 6.47 22.68
C PRO A 37 2.22 7.73 23.52
N LYS A 38 3.29 8.45 23.89
CA LYS A 38 3.20 9.61 24.80
C LYS A 38 3.08 10.94 24.06
N ASN A 39 3.41 10.96 22.80
CA ASN A 39 3.40 12.14 21.94
C ASN A 39 3.19 11.74 20.46
N ALA A 40 2.91 12.72 19.61
CA ALA A 40 2.66 12.53 18.20
C ALA A 40 3.80 11.81 17.43
N GLN A 41 5.06 12.08 17.80
CA GLN A 41 6.21 11.44 17.15
C GLN A 41 6.32 9.95 17.48
N GLU A 42 6.10 9.58 18.75
CA GLU A 42 6.03 8.16 19.17
C GLU A 42 4.81 7.47 18.53
N ALA A 43 3.68 8.18 18.45
CA ALA A 43 2.47 7.71 17.82
C ALA A 43 2.67 7.43 16.31
N ALA A 44 3.30 8.35 15.58
CA ALA A 44 3.62 8.17 14.15
C ALA A 44 4.59 7.00 13.91
N ALA A 45 5.61 6.85 14.77
CA ALA A 45 6.53 5.72 14.68
C ALA A 45 5.83 4.37 14.95
N MET A 46 4.93 4.34 15.95
CA MET A 46 4.13 3.15 16.27
C MET A 46 3.13 2.84 15.16
N TYR A 47 2.46 3.84 14.62
CA TYR A 47 1.55 3.71 13.49
C TYR A 47 2.25 3.06 12.30
N LYS A 48 3.40 3.62 11.90
CA LYS A 48 4.20 3.05 10.82
C LYS A 48 4.60 1.60 11.09
N ALA A 49 5.08 1.29 12.28
CA ALA A 49 5.50 -0.07 12.63
C ALA A 49 4.34 -1.07 12.57
N LEU A 50 3.13 -0.66 12.94
CA LEU A 50 1.92 -1.48 12.84
C LEU A 50 1.51 -1.71 11.38
N MET A 51 1.55 -0.69 10.53
CA MET A 51 1.32 -0.81 9.09
C MET A 51 2.36 -1.73 8.42
N ASP A 52 3.64 -1.60 8.78
CA ASP A 52 4.69 -2.48 8.29
C ASP A 52 4.44 -3.96 8.69
N GLN A 53 3.92 -4.21 9.90
CA GLN A 53 3.54 -5.56 10.36
C GLN A 53 2.35 -6.12 9.58
N GLU A 54 1.33 -5.30 9.31
CA GLU A 54 0.18 -5.70 8.50
C GLU A 54 0.60 -6.08 7.09
N ASN A 55 1.41 -5.24 6.45
CA ASN A 55 1.97 -5.53 5.15
C ASN A 55 2.79 -6.84 5.14
N ALA A 56 3.60 -7.08 6.17
CA ALA A 56 4.37 -8.31 6.29
C ALA A 56 3.48 -9.55 6.37
N ILE A 57 2.36 -9.49 7.11
CA ILE A 57 1.38 -10.60 7.19
C ILE A 57 0.78 -10.90 5.81
N LEU A 58 0.43 -9.86 5.04
CA LEU A 58 -0.15 -10.02 3.70
C LEU A 58 0.89 -10.54 2.70
N MET A 59 2.14 -10.11 2.80
CA MET A 59 3.22 -10.52 1.90
C MET A 59 3.75 -11.93 2.19
N GLU A 60 3.81 -12.37 3.44
CA GLU A 60 4.33 -13.69 3.84
C GLU A 60 3.62 -14.85 3.11
N ASN A 61 2.30 -14.70 2.84
CA ASN A 61 1.49 -15.67 2.13
C ASN A 61 0.70 -15.02 0.99
N GLN A 62 1.36 -14.19 0.19
CA GLN A 62 0.74 -13.35 -0.83
C GLN A 62 -0.26 -14.10 -1.72
N SER A 63 0.14 -15.24 -2.31
CA SER A 63 -0.74 -16.02 -3.19
C SER A 63 -1.99 -16.57 -2.49
N LEU A 64 -1.93 -16.74 -1.17
CA LEU A 64 -3.05 -17.20 -0.37
C LEU A 64 -4.01 -16.03 -0.08
N TRP A 65 -3.48 -14.87 0.25
CA TRP A 65 -4.27 -13.63 0.41
C TRP A 65 -4.91 -13.19 -0.89
N GLU A 66 -4.23 -13.33 -2.04
CA GLU A 66 -4.83 -13.07 -3.36
C GLU A 66 -6.10 -13.91 -3.59
N LYS A 67 -6.10 -15.19 -3.19
CA LYS A 67 -7.32 -16.03 -3.26
C LYS A 67 -8.44 -15.49 -2.37
N VAL A 68 -8.13 -14.93 -1.19
CA VAL A 68 -9.10 -14.27 -0.32
C VAL A 68 -9.70 -13.07 -1.02
N PHE A 69 -8.87 -12.14 -1.52
CA PHE A 69 -9.33 -10.93 -2.22
C PHE A 69 -10.18 -11.24 -3.47
N MET A 70 -9.77 -12.25 -4.23
CA MET A 70 -10.56 -12.71 -5.38
C MET A 70 -11.88 -13.39 -4.99
N SER A 71 -12.04 -13.74 -3.72
CA SER A 71 -13.24 -14.38 -3.20
C SER A 71 -14.19 -13.42 -2.50
N ALA A 72 -13.76 -12.17 -2.29
CA ALA A 72 -14.61 -11.13 -1.73
C ALA A 72 -15.83 -10.91 -2.63
N ASP A 73 -17.01 -10.91 -2.03
CA ASP A 73 -18.25 -10.61 -2.75
C ASP A 73 -18.27 -9.11 -3.08
N LYS A 74 -18.68 -8.76 -4.30
CA LYS A 74 -18.76 -7.37 -4.78
C LYS A 74 -19.74 -6.48 -3.99
N GLY A 75 -20.54 -7.08 -3.12
CA GLY A 75 -21.45 -6.39 -2.21
C GLY A 75 -20.91 -6.19 -0.79
N MET A 76 -19.75 -6.75 -0.44
CA MET A 76 -19.12 -6.52 0.85
C MET A 76 -18.41 -5.17 0.84
N THR A 77 -18.96 -4.18 1.52
CA THR A 77 -18.31 -2.88 1.71
C THR A 77 -17.58 -2.86 3.05
N MET A 78 -16.37 -2.29 3.10
CA MET A 78 -15.61 -2.12 4.34
C MET A 78 -16.27 -1.15 5.35
N GLN A 79 -17.40 -0.50 4.99
CA GLN A 79 -18.05 0.54 5.76
C GLN A 79 -19.29 0.10 6.54
N GLU A 80 -19.55 -1.19 6.71
CA GLU A 80 -20.68 -1.63 7.52
C GLU A 80 -20.32 -1.67 9.01
N ASP A 81 -20.98 -0.77 9.77
CA ASP A 81 -21.21 -0.85 11.21
C ASP A 81 -20.01 -1.13 12.14
N GLY A 82 -18.96 -0.31 12.06
CA GLY A 82 -17.85 -0.39 13.03
C GLY A 82 -16.89 -1.56 12.82
N LYS A 83 -16.95 -2.22 11.69
CA LYS A 83 -16.00 -3.24 11.25
C LYS A 83 -14.73 -2.59 10.73
N ASN A 84 -13.57 -3.18 11.07
CA ASN A 84 -12.28 -2.78 10.51
C ASN A 84 -11.86 -3.72 9.36
N TYR A 85 -10.72 -3.41 8.74
CA TYR A 85 -10.20 -4.19 7.62
C TYR A 85 -9.95 -5.68 7.98
N GLY A 86 -9.48 -5.96 9.18
CA GLY A 86 -9.30 -7.34 9.67
C GLY A 86 -10.64 -8.10 9.81
N ASP A 87 -11.72 -7.43 10.23
CA ASP A 87 -13.06 -8.01 10.28
C ASP A 87 -13.54 -8.35 8.86
N PHE A 88 -13.32 -7.45 7.88
CA PHE A 88 -13.63 -7.70 6.47
C PHE A 88 -12.87 -8.92 5.93
N LEU A 89 -11.57 -9.04 6.22
CA LEU A 89 -10.77 -10.18 5.80
C LEU A 89 -11.29 -11.49 6.40
N LEU A 90 -11.60 -11.50 7.69
CA LEU A 90 -12.12 -12.70 8.39
C LEU A 90 -13.48 -13.13 7.85
N ASP A 91 -14.39 -12.20 7.58
CA ASP A 91 -15.69 -12.47 6.97
C ASP A 91 -15.52 -13.03 5.55
N THR A 92 -14.59 -12.49 4.77
CA THR A 92 -14.27 -12.99 3.42
C THR A 92 -13.69 -14.40 3.46
N ILE A 93 -12.77 -14.68 4.38
CA ILE A 93 -12.20 -16.01 4.59
C ILE A 93 -13.30 -17.01 4.95
N GLU A 94 -14.20 -16.66 5.86
CA GLU A 94 -15.28 -17.55 6.28
C GLU A 94 -16.30 -17.80 5.16
N SER A 95 -16.66 -16.78 4.39
CA SER A 95 -17.57 -16.92 3.25
C SER A 95 -16.98 -17.80 2.12
N ALA A 96 -15.67 -17.81 1.98
CA ALA A 96 -14.95 -18.54 0.94
C ALA A 96 -14.23 -19.81 1.45
N LYS A 97 -14.53 -20.27 2.66
CA LYS A 97 -13.79 -21.34 3.35
C LYS A 97 -13.64 -22.64 2.54
N ASP A 98 -14.62 -22.96 1.71
CA ASP A 98 -14.61 -24.18 0.88
C ASP A 98 -13.55 -24.14 -0.24
N LYS A 99 -12.93 -22.97 -0.48
CA LYS A 99 -11.84 -22.79 -1.46
C LYS A 99 -10.45 -23.04 -0.88
N PHE A 100 -10.35 -23.28 0.42
CA PHE A 100 -9.10 -23.42 1.15
C PHE A 100 -8.99 -24.75 1.87
N THR A 101 -7.77 -25.25 2.02
CA THR A 101 -7.46 -26.39 2.89
C THR A 101 -7.55 -25.98 4.37
N ALA A 102 -7.61 -26.98 5.27
CA ALA A 102 -7.65 -26.71 6.70
C ALA A 102 -6.43 -25.94 7.22
N ASP A 103 -5.24 -26.23 6.68
CA ASP A 103 -3.99 -25.53 7.05
C ASP A 103 -3.98 -24.09 6.51
N GLU A 104 -4.41 -23.86 5.26
CA GLU A 104 -4.57 -22.53 4.67
C GLU A 104 -5.56 -21.69 5.48
N LEU A 105 -6.72 -22.24 5.85
CA LEU A 105 -7.70 -21.55 6.69
C LEU A 105 -7.13 -21.17 8.06
N LYS A 106 -6.33 -22.04 8.65
CA LYS A 106 -5.66 -21.74 9.92
C LYS A 106 -4.72 -20.56 9.80
N LEU A 107 -3.87 -20.55 8.77
CA LEU A 107 -2.94 -19.44 8.49
C LEU A 107 -3.68 -18.13 8.22
N LEU A 108 -4.68 -18.17 7.34
CA LEU A 108 -5.49 -17.00 6.99
C LEU A 108 -6.23 -16.41 8.19
N ARG A 109 -6.87 -17.24 9.02
CA ARG A 109 -7.54 -16.78 10.22
C ARG A 109 -6.56 -16.17 11.22
N GLN A 110 -5.39 -16.76 11.43
CA GLN A 110 -4.35 -16.20 12.29
C GLN A 110 -3.86 -14.84 11.77
N GLY A 111 -3.66 -14.72 10.46
CA GLY A 111 -3.28 -13.44 9.83
C GLY A 111 -4.39 -12.39 9.98
N GLY A 112 -5.63 -12.74 9.65
CA GLY A 112 -6.79 -11.85 9.77
C GLY A 112 -7.04 -11.35 11.21
N GLU A 113 -6.87 -12.24 12.21
CA GLU A 113 -6.97 -11.86 13.62
C GLU A 113 -5.88 -10.85 14.02
N LYS A 114 -4.64 -11.05 13.56
CA LYS A 114 -3.54 -10.11 13.82
C LYS A 114 -3.80 -8.75 13.16
N ILE A 115 -4.25 -8.75 11.90
CA ILE A 115 -4.62 -7.52 11.19
C ILE A 115 -5.74 -6.80 11.93
N ARG A 116 -6.77 -7.50 12.39
CA ARG A 116 -7.86 -6.92 13.17
C ARG A 116 -7.39 -6.22 14.45
N GLU A 117 -6.41 -6.80 15.16
CA GLU A 117 -5.81 -6.20 16.36
C GLU A 117 -4.96 -4.97 16.00
N ILE A 118 -4.19 -5.05 14.90
CA ILE A 118 -3.41 -3.93 14.38
C ILE A 118 -4.34 -2.76 14.08
N GLU A 119 -5.40 -2.98 13.31
CA GLU A 119 -6.38 -1.98 12.92
C GLU A 119 -7.08 -1.32 14.12
N ARG A 120 -7.40 -2.08 15.16
CA ARG A 120 -7.94 -1.53 16.41
C ARG A 120 -6.96 -0.59 17.10
N THR A 121 -5.67 -0.97 17.07
CA THR A 121 -4.62 -0.14 17.66
C THR A 121 -4.38 1.12 16.84
N LEU A 122 -4.38 1.01 15.50
CA LEU A 122 -4.30 2.15 14.59
C LEU A 122 -5.44 3.14 14.83
N THR A 123 -6.68 2.66 14.91
CA THR A 123 -7.86 3.49 15.21
C THR A 123 -7.73 4.19 16.57
N ALA A 124 -7.20 3.51 17.59
CA ALA A 124 -6.98 4.12 18.91
C ALA A 124 -5.87 5.20 18.86
N ILE A 125 -4.82 5.00 18.07
CA ILE A 125 -3.77 6.00 17.83
C ILE A 125 -4.35 7.21 17.11
N GLU A 126 -5.12 7.02 16.05
CA GLU A 126 -5.76 8.09 15.28
C GLU A 126 -6.72 8.93 16.13
N ALA A 127 -7.50 8.30 16.99
CA ALA A 127 -8.41 9.00 17.89
C ALA A 127 -7.67 9.90 18.90
N LYS A 128 -6.45 9.51 19.31
CA LYS A 128 -5.68 10.23 20.33
C LYS A 128 -4.63 11.18 19.72
N PHE A 129 -4.09 10.83 18.57
CA PHE A 129 -3.05 11.55 17.83
C PHE A 129 -3.42 11.56 16.33
N PRO A 130 -4.39 12.38 15.91
CA PRO A 130 -4.84 12.40 14.51
C PRO A 130 -3.71 12.66 13.50
N GLU A 131 -2.66 13.38 13.94
CA GLU A 131 -1.47 13.68 13.14
C GLU A 131 -0.49 12.51 13.02
N ALA A 132 -0.68 11.41 13.73
CA ALA A 132 0.19 10.22 13.69
C ALA A 132 -0.14 9.31 12.51
N ALA A 133 -1.41 9.28 12.10
CA ALA A 133 -1.78 8.62 10.85
C ALA A 133 -1.03 9.28 9.69
N PRO A 134 -0.49 8.50 8.74
CA PRO A 134 -0.07 9.08 7.48
C PRO A 134 -1.28 9.87 6.98
N THR A 135 -1.13 11.19 6.81
CA THR A 135 -2.21 11.97 6.22
C THR A 135 -2.55 11.32 4.90
N THR A 136 -3.73 10.70 4.82
CA THR A 136 -4.27 10.27 3.55
C THR A 136 -4.21 11.52 2.67
N PRO A 137 -3.58 11.46 1.49
CA PRO A 137 -3.51 12.62 0.63
C PRO A 137 -4.93 13.08 0.33
N GLY A 138 -5.42 14.11 1.03
CA GLY A 138 -6.80 14.59 0.88
C GLY A 138 -7.43 15.20 2.12
N ASP A 139 -6.94 14.92 3.32
CA ASP A 139 -7.54 15.48 4.53
C ASP A 139 -6.96 16.86 4.85
N GLY A 140 -7.74 17.88 4.54
CA GLY A 140 -7.54 19.28 4.91
C GLY A 140 -6.52 20.03 4.06
N ASP A 141 -6.89 21.18 3.58
CA ASP A 141 -6.25 22.41 3.04
C ASP A 141 -4.70 22.49 2.87
N LYS A 142 -3.97 21.38 3.01
CA LYS A 142 -2.54 21.24 2.67
C LYS A 142 -2.41 20.45 1.38
N THR A 143 -2.16 21.15 0.30
CA THR A 143 -1.78 20.57 -1.00
C THR A 143 -0.55 19.67 -0.82
N GLN A 144 -0.75 18.35 -0.83
CA GLN A 144 0.35 17.40 -0.81
C GLN A 144 0.92 17.25 -2.21
N LYS A 145 2.23 17.43 -2.34
CA LYS A 145 2.95 17.19 -3.59
C LYS A 145 3.16 15.68 -3.80
N PHE A 146 2.96 15.24 -5.04
CA PHE A 146 3.51 13.96 -5.45
C PHE A 146 5.04 14.04 -5.40
N PRO A 147 5.75 13.06 -4.82
CA PRO A 147 7.20 13.13 -4.68
C PRO A 147 7.90 13.28 -6.04
N ALA A 148 8.82 14.22 -6.12
CA ALA A 148 9.58 14.44 -7.33
C ALA A 148 10.50 13.24 -7.65
N PHE A 149 10.59 12.87 -8.93
CA PHE A 149 11.49 11.82 -9.39
C PHE A 149 12.15 12.16 -10.73
N GLU A 150 13.34 11.65 -10.92
CA GLU A 150 14.00 11.53 -12.21
C GLU A 150 14.19 10.03 -12.50
N GLY A 151 13.76 9.60 -13.67
CA GLY A 151 13.74 8.20 -14.03
C GLY A 151 13.75 8.00 -15.54
N LYS A 152 13.18 6.88 -15.95
CA LYS A 152 13.05 6.52 -17.37
C LYS A 152 11.67 5.91 -17.63
N ASP A 153 11.21 5.99 -18.87
CA ASP A 153 10.14 5.11 -19.33
C ASP A 153 10.68 3.69 -19.55
N LEU A 154 9.79 2.74 -19.80
CA LEU A 154 10.21 1.34 -20.03
C LEU A 154 11.04 1.16 -21.33
N ASN A 155 11.11 2.18 -22.20
CA ASN A 155 11.96 2.17 -23.41
C ASN A 155 13.33 2.80 -23.17
N GLY A 156 13.58 3.30 -21.95
CA GLY A 156 14.85 3.89 -21.55
C GLY A 156 14.97 5.39 -21.77
N ASN A 157 13.91 6.05 -22.24
CA ASN A 157 13.89 7.50 -22.40
C ASN A 157 13.83 8.19 -21.04
N PRO A 158 14.60 9.27 -20.81
CA PRO A 158 14.60 10.00 -19.55
C PRO A 158 13.24 10.66 -19.29
N VAL A 159 12.80 10.60 -18.04
CA VAL A 159 11.54 11.18 -17.58
C VAL A 159 11.78 11.91 -16.26
N LYS A 160 11.18 13.11 -16.13
CA LYS A 160 11.13 13.88 -14.90
C LYS A 160 9.67 14.12 -14.50
N SER A 161 9.35 13.96 -13.23
CA SER A 161 8.00 14.17 -12.71
C SER A 161 7.47 15.56 -13.02
N ASP A 162 8.30 16.59 -12.83
CA ASP A 162 7.92 17.99 -13.06
C ASP A 162 7.53 18.24 -14.53
N ASP A 163 8.28 17.65 -15.48
CA ASP A 163 7.98 17.74 -16.89
C ASP A 163 6.70 16.98 -17.27
N LEU A 164 6.43 15.86 -16.59
CA LEU A 164 5.21 15.08 -16.80
C LEU A 164 3.98 15.83 -16.32
N PHE A 165 4.01 16.34 -15.10
CA PHE A 165 2.85 16.99 -14.50
C PHE A 165 2.59 18.35 -15.14
N SER A 166 3.61 19.18 -15.37
CA SER A 166 3.45 20.54 -15.93
C SER A 166 2.87 20.54 -17.34
N LYS A 167 3.05 19.48 -18.11
CA LYS A 167 2.48 19.35 -19.47
C LYS A 167 1.01 18.99 -19.47
N ASN A 168 0.49 18.46 -18.37
CA ASN A 168 -0.86 17.94 -18.27
C ASN A 168 -1.71 18.79 -17.33
N ALA A 169 -2.94 19.10 -17.71
CA ALA A 169 -3.94 19.70 -16.81
C ALA A 169 -4.25 18.75 -15.64
N VAL A 170 -4.21 17.45 -15.90
CA VAL A 170 -4.38 16.37 -14.93
C VAL A 170 -3.58 15.14 -15.37
N THR A 171 -2.92 14.50 -14.41
CA THR A 171 -2.23 13.22 -14.62
C THR A 171 -2.80 12.19 -13.65
N VAL A 172 -3.29 11.08 -14.18
CA VAL A 172 -3.66 9.90 -13.40
C VAL A 172 -2.43 9.02 -13.26
N VAL A 173 -2.02 8.72 -12.02
CA VAL A 173 -0.85 7.91 -11.69
C VAL A 173 -1.32 6.58 -11.11
N ASN A 174 -1.14 5.49 -11.87
CA ASN A 174 -1.57 4.16 -11.46
C ASN A 174 -0.38 3.31 -11.00
N PHE A 175 -0.49 2.75 -9.80
CA PHE A 175 0.48 1.81 -9.23
C PHE A 175 0.00 0.38 -9.46
N TRP A 176 0.87 -0.45 -10.04
CA TRP A 176 0.54 -1.81 -10.41
C TRP A 176 1.75 -2.74 -10.37
N PHE A 177 1.55 -4.04 -10.57
CA PHE A 177 2.60 -5.01 -10.87
C PHE A 177 2.08 -6.19 -11.71
N THR A 178 2.99 -6.92 -12.36
CA THR A 178 2.66 -7.87 -13.44
C THR A 178 1.86 -9.09 -13.00
N THR A 179 2.01 -9.52 -11.76
CA THR A 179 1.28 -10.67 -11.18
C THR A 179 0.01 -10.27 -10.43
N CYS A 180 -0.30 -8.98 -10.35
CA CYS A 180 -1.54 -8.48 -9.76
C CYS A 180 -2.70 -8.59 -10.77
N ASN A 181 -3.52 -9.62 -10.65
CA ASN A 181 -4.63 -9.87 -11.57
C ASN A 181 -5.60 -8.69 -11.71
N PRO A 182 -6.10 -8.05 -10.62
CA PRO A 182 -6.97 -6.88 -10.76
C PRO A 182 -6.26 -5.69 -11.41
N CYS A 183 -4.95 -5.48 -11.16
CA CYS A 183 -4.18 -4.43 -11.81
C CYS A 183 -4.10 -4.67 -13.34
N VAL A 184 -3.74 -5.89 -13.75
CA VAL A 184 -3.68 -6.27 -15.17
C VAL A 184 -5.07 -6.24 -15.81
N GLY A 185 -6.10 -6.51 -15.01
CA GLY A 185 -7.50 -6.43 -15.44
C GLY A 185 -7.92 -5.04 -15.89
N GLU A 186 -7.49 -3.99 -15.18
CA GLU A 186 -7.93 -2.60 -15.43
C GLU A 186 -7.10 -1.84 -16.49
N LEU A 187 -5.99 -2.41 -16.98
CA LEU A 187 -5.08 -1.71 -17.92
C LEU A 187 -5.77 -1.21 -19.19
N THR A 188 -6.78 -1.93 -19.68
CA THR A 188 -7.55 -1.53 -20.89
C THR A 188 -8.46 -0.34 -20.60
N GLU A 189 -9.05 -0.28 -19.42
CA GLU A 189 -9.86 0.85 -18.96
C GLU A 189 -9.00 2.08 -18.73
N LEU A 190 -7.79 1.92 -18.16
CA LEU A 190 -6.81 3.00 -18.03
C LEU A 190 -6.32 3.52 -19.38
N GLU A 191 -6.15 2.64 -20.37
CA GLU A 191 -5.83 3.06 -21.74
C GLU A 191 -6.97 3.88 -22.35
N SER A 192 -8.21 3.45 -22.20
CA SER A 192 -9.39 4.19 -22.66
C SER A 192 -9.46 5.57 -21.99
N LEU A 193 -9.23 5.63 -20.69
CA LEU A 193 -9.16 6.87 -19.92
C LEU A 193 -8.02 7.76 -20.41
N HIS A 194 -6.84 7.20 -20.70
CA HIS A 194 -5.71 7.94 -21.24
C HIS A 194 -6.06 8.65 -22.56
N GLN A 195 -6.70 7.93 -23.47
CA GLN A 195 -7.13 8.48 -24.76
C GLN A 195 -8.17 9.61 -24.61
N GLU A 196 -9.07 9.49 -23.62
CA GLU A 196 -10.02 10.55 -23.30
C GLU A 196 -9.34 11.78 -22.68
N LEU A 197 -8.43 11.56 -21.72
CA LEU A 197 -7.73 12.63 -21.04
C LEU A 197 -6.79 13.39 -21.96
N THR A 198 -6.14 12.71 -22.91
CA THR A 198 -5.27 13.35 -23.90
C THR A 198 -6.01 14.40 -24.71
N LYS A 199 -7.28 14.20 -25.03
CA LYS A 199 -8.13 15.20 -25.71
C LYS A 199 -8.45 16.41 -24.87
N LYS A 200 -8.30 16.29 -23.54
CA LYS A 200 -8.55 17.34 -22.54
C LYS A 200 -7.25 17.95 -21.97
N GLY A 201 -6.09 17.61 -22.56
CA GLY A 201 -4.79 18.08 -22.09
C GLY A 201 -4.28 17.36 -20.84
N GLY A 202 -4.76 16.16 -20.58
CA GLY A 202 -4.31 15.30 -19.47
C GLY A 202 -3.76 13.97 -19.95
N GLY A 203 -3.50 13.05 -19.03
CA GLY A 203 -3.02 11.72 -19.38
C GLY A 203 -2.94 10.75 -18.21
N VAL A 204 -2.54 9.52 -18.50
CA VAL A 204 -2.28 8.46 -17.51
C VAL A 204 -0.79 8.12 -17.55
N ILE A 205 -0.21 7.81 -16.41
CA ILE A 205 1.09 7.15 -16.29
C ILE A 205 0.96 5.91 -15.41
N GLY A 206 1.72 4.86 -15.71
CA GLY A 206 1.84 3.67 -14.87
C GLY A 206 3.17 3.66 -14.14
N ILE A 207 3.17 3.18 -12.90
CA ILE A 207 4.37 2.87 -12.12
C ILE A 207 4.25 1.42 -11.68
N ASN A 208 5.06 0.55 -12.29
CA ASN A 208 5.12 -0.85 -11.85
C ASN A 208 6.12 -0.96 -10.71
N SER A 209 5.66 -1.38 -9.52
CA SER A 209 6.49 -1.46 -8.32
C SER A 209 7.70 -2.40 -8.47
N PHE A 210 7.61 -3.42 -9.32
CA PHE A 210 8.72 -4.36 -9.55
C PHE A 210 9.80 -3.80 -10.49
N THR A 211 9.50 -2.76 -11.27
CA THR A 211 10.48 -2.13 -12.18
C THR A 211 11.33 -1.06 -11.49
N LEU A 212 11.05 -0.72 -10.24
CA LEU A 212 11.85 0.25 -9.49
C LEU A 212 13.32 -0.18 -9.44
N GLY A 213 14.22 0.81 -9.52
CA GLY A 213 15.65 0.55 -9.61
C GLY A 213 16.13 0.06 -10.97
N GLY A 214 15.22 -0.22 -11.90
CA GLY A 214 15.56 -0.61 -13.28
C GLY A 214 15.84 -2.10 -13.46
N ASP A 215 15.12 -2.98 -12.74
CA ASP A 215 15.23 -4.43 -12.95
C ASP A 215 14.81 -4.79 -14.38
N GLU A 216 15.77 -5.29 -15.16
CA GLU A 216 15.58 -5.57 -16.60
C GLU A 216 14.56 -6.69 -16.84
N ALA A 217 14.50 -7.71 -15.97
CA ALA A 217 13.56 -8.81 -16.10
C ALA A 217 12.14 -8.33 -15.85
N ALA A 218 11.93 -7.57 -14.78
CA ALA A 218 10.63 -6.96 -14.46
C ALA A 218 10.18 -5.97 -15.54
N ILE A 219 11.10 -5.15 -16.09
CA ILE A 219 10.81 -4.25 -17.21
C ILE A 219 10.36 -5.03 -18.45
N SER A 220 11.06 -6.13 -18.80
CA SER A 220 10.70 -6.97 -19.94
C SER A 220 9.33 -7.61 -19.75
N GLU A 221 9.03 -8.10 -18.56
CA GLU A 221 7.73 -8.68 -18.23
C GLU A 221 6.62 -7.63 -18.30
N ALA A 222 6.82 -6.46 -17.69
CA ALA A 222 5.87 -5.35 -17.73
C ALA A 222 5.56 -4.94 -19.17
N LYS A 223 6.56 -4.78 -20.02
CA LYS A 223 6.38 -4.48 -21.46
C LYS A 223 5.55 -5.53 -22.17
N SER A 224 5.78 -6.83 -21.89
CA SER A 224 4.99 -7.92 -22.47
C SER A 224 3.52 -7.84 -22.07
N VAL A 225 3.22 -7.58 -20.81
CA VAL A 225 1.84 -7.43 -20.30
C VAL A 225 1.17 -6.22 -20.94
N LEU A 226 1.82 -5.05 -20.91
CA LEU A 226 1.29 -3.80 -21.47
C LEU A 226 1.00 -3.93 -22.97
N SER A 227 1.92 -4.54 -23.73
CA SER A 227 1.72 -4.81 -25.15
C SER A 227 0.51 -5.70 -25.43
N LYS A 228 0.34 -6.79 -24.66
CA LYS A 228 -0.82 -7.69 -24.79
C LYS A 228 -2.14 -7.01 -24.44
N LYS A 229 -2.12 -6.00 -23.58
CA LYS A 229 -3.28 -5.20 -23.17
C LYS A 229 -3.54 -3.98 -24.07
N GLY A 230 -2.65 -3.72 -25.03
CA GLY A 230 -2.76 -2.60 -25.94
C GLY A 230 -2.51 -1.23 -25.27
N VAL A 231 -1.76 -1.20 -24.18
CA VAL A 231 -1.45 0.03 -23.44
C VAL A 231 -0.43 0.87 -24.18
N THR A 232 -0.75 2.16 -24.34
CA THR A 232 0.11 3.15 -25.02
C THR A 232 0.58 4.26 -24.08
N TYR A 233 -0.07 4.47 -22.95
CA TYR A 233 0.36 5.48 -21.98
C TYR A 233 1.71 5.14 -21.35
N PRO A 234 2.52 6.16 -20.98
CA PRO A 234 3.83 5.94 -20.40
C PRO A 234 3.79 5.13 -19.13
N ASN A 235 4.65 4.13 -19.04
CA ASN A 235 4.99 3.47 -17.77
C ASN A 235 6.42 3.84 -17.42
N VAL A 236 6.65 4.28 -16.19
CA VAL A 236 7.92 4.87 -15.75
C VAL A 236 8.50 4.13 -14.55
N TYR A 237 9.81 4.15 -14.44
CA TYR A 237 10.55 3.67 -13.29
C TYR A 237 11.65 4.65 -12.89
N PHE A 238 12.04 4.62 -11.64
CA PHE A 238 13.03 5.47 -11.03
C PHE A 238 13.77 4.72 -9.91
N PRO A 239 14.86 5.27 -9.32
CA PRO A 239 15.55 4.62 -8.21
C PRO A 239 14.60 4.29 -7.05
N ALA A 240 14.72 3.09 -6.50
CA ALA A 240 13.95 2.68 -5.33
C ALA A 240 14.30 3.51 -4.08
N GLN A 241 15.51 4.07 -4.03
CA GLN A 241 15.95 4.97 -2.96
C GLN A 241 15.41 6.40 -3.21
N GLY A 242 15.23 7.15 -2.14
CA GLY A 242 14.71 8.53 -2.21
C GLY A 242 13.22 8.62 -1.87
N GLU A 243 12.67 9.83 -1.93
CA GLU A 243 11.29 10.09 -1.49
C GLU A 243 10.25 9.40 -2.37
N ALA A 244 10.43 9.42 -3.69
CA ALA A 244 9.50 8.76 -4.60
C ALA A 244 9.53 7.22 -4.46
N GLY A 245 10.72 6.62 -4.27
CA GLY A 245 10.83 5.18 -4.01
C GLY A 245 10.13 4.79 -2.72
N LYS A 246 10.35 5.54 -1.63
CA LYS A 246 9.65 5.34 -0.36
C LYS A 246 8.15 5.55 -0.48
N PHE A 247 7.71 6.48 -1.32
CA PHE A 247 6.28 6.67 -1.58
C PHE A 247 5.66 5.42 -2.19
N VAL A 248 6.34 4.79 -3.16
CA VAL A 248 5.87 3.52 -3.77
C VAL A 248 5.89 2.37 -2.76
N GLU A 249 6.94 2.29 -1.91
CA GLU A 249 7.02 1.30 -0.84
C GLU A 249 5.88 1.42 0.17
N ASN A 250 5.31 2.62 0.34
CA ASN A 250 4.17 2.87 1.22
C ASN A 250 2.81 2.65 0.53
N VAL A 251 2.78 2.28 -0.75
CA VAL A 251 1.54 1.83 -1.41
C VAL A 251 1.22 0.42 -0.91
N PHE A 252 0.33 0.31 0.04
CA PHE A 252 0.02 -0.93 0.76
C PHE A 252 -0.96 -1.86 0.04
N ALA A 253 -1.71 -1.36 -0.95
CA ALA A 253 -2.68 -2.15 -1.73
C ALA A 253 -2.54 -1.85 -3.23
N TYR A 254 -2.84 -2.85 -4.05
CA TYR A 254 -2.76 -2.75 -5.50
C TYR A 254 -4.02 -3.28 -6.18
N PRO A 255 -4.52 -2.62 -7.24
CA PRO A 255 -4.01 -1.35 -7.76
C PRO A 255 -4.36 -0.18 -6.85
N THR A 256 -3.54 0.87 -6.89
CA THR A 256 -3.85 2.17 -6.29
C THR A 256 -3.62 3.27 -7.32
N THR A 257 -4.57 4.20 -7.42
CA THR A 257 -4.54 5.27 -8.43
C THR A 257 -4.63 6.63 -7.77
N TYR A 258 -3.69 7.53 -8.11
CA TYR A 258 -3.70 8.93 -7.69
C TYR A 258 -4.07 9.85 -8.83
N VAL A 259 -4.67 10.99 -8.51
CA VAL A 259 -4.87 12.10 -9.44
C VAL A 259 -3.93 13.22 -9.04
N VAL A 260 -3.17 13.75 -10.01
CA VAL A 260 -2.17 14.80 -9.79
C VAL A 260 -2.48 15.97 -10.73
N ASP A 261 -2.47 17.19 -10.20
CA ASP A 261 -2.68 18.41 -10.97
C ASP A 261 -1.40 18.85 -11.72
N ARG A 262 -1.52 19.89 -12.56
CA ARG A 262 -0.40 20.48 -13.32
C ARG A 262 0.77 20.93 -12.45
N SER A 263 0.49 21.33 -11.24
CA SER A 263 1.51 21.77 -10.28
C SER A 263 2.17 20.62 -9.52
N GLY A 264 1.80 19.36 -9.81
CA GLY A 264 2.29 18.18 -9.11
C GLY A 264 1.63 17.96 -7.75
N ASN A 265 0.48 18.58 -7.48
CA ASN A 265 -0.25 18.32 -6.24
C ASN A 265 -1.18 17.13 -6.39
N ILE A 266 -1.25 16.30 -5.38
CA ILE A 266 -2.22 15.21 -5.28
C ILE A 266 -3.60 15.83 -5.03
N VAL A 267 -4.60 15.37 -5.79
CA VAL A 267 -5.98 15.87 -5.75
C VAL A 267 -6.89 14.83 -5.10
N GLY A 268 -7.27 15.08 -3.85
CA GLY A 268 -8.10 14.17 -3.07
C GLY A 268 -7.39 12.88 -2.65
N ASP A 269 -8.18 11.91 -2.20
CA ASP A 269 -7.66 10.64 -1.71
C ASP A 269 -7.32 9.68 -2.86
N PRO A 270 -6.36 8.75 -2.66
CA PRO A 270 -6.08 7.73 -3.65
C PRO A 270 -7.29 6.80 -3.82
N ILE A 271 -7.48 6.33 -5.04
CA ILE A 271 -8.45 5.28 -5.35
C ILE A 271 -7.75 3.94 -5.10
N VAL A 272 -8.16 3.24 -4.06
CA VAL A 272 -7.64 1.91 -3.70
C VAL A 272 -8.57 0.85 -4.26
N GLY A 273 -8.04 -0.02 -5.12
CA GLY A 273 -8.80 -1.03 -5.85
C GLY A 273 -8.98 -0.71 -7.33
N ALA A 274 -9.39 -1.72 -8.10
CA ALA A 274 -9.47 -1.62 -9.55
C ALA A 274 -10.59 -0.68 -10.02
N ILE A 275 -10.27 0.20 -10.97
CA ILE A 275 -11.22 1.13 -11.59
C ILE A 275 -12.23 0.44 -12.53
N THR A 276 -12.12 -0.87 -12.75
CA THR A 276 -13.18 -1.68 -13.36
C THR A 276 -14.43 -1.75 -12.47
N ASP A 277 -14.30 -1.47 -11.19
CA ASP A 277 -15.44 -1.24 -10.31
C ASP A 277 -16.06 0.12 -10.57
N LYS A 278 -17.40 0.14 -10.67
CA LYS A 278 -18.15 1.36 -11.02
C LYS A 278 -17.98 2.48 -10.00
N SER A 279 -17.93 2.16 -8.72
CA SER A 279 -17.80 3.15 -7.64
C SER A 279 -16.40 3.76 -7.64
N GLN A 280 -15.36 2.95 -7.89
CA GLN A 280 -13.98 3.42 -8.01
C GLN A 280 -13.80 4.33 -9.24
N MET A 281 -14.37 3.94 -10.38
CA MET A 281 -14.35 4.76 -11.59
C MET A 281 -15.10 6.09 -11.39
N GLU A 282 -16.24 6.09 -10.70
CA GLU A 282 -16.99 7.31 -10.38
C GLU A 282 -16.16 8.25 -9.48
N SER A 283 -15.54 7.71 -8.43
CA SER A 283 -14.64 8.44 -7.54
C SER A 283 -13.45 9.04 -8.29
N LEU A 284 -12.81 8.25 -9.15
CA LEU A 284 -11.70 8.70 -10.00
C LEU A 284 -12.13 9.86 -10.91
N ASN A 285 -13.28 9.73 -11.58
CA ASN A 285 -13.81 10.78 -12.46
C ASN A 285 -14.12 12.07 -11.71
N ASN A 286 -14.61 11.99 -10.47
CA ASN A 286 -14.84 13.16 -9.63
C ASN A 286 -13.54 13.92 -9.32
N LEU A 287 -12.45 13.19 -8.99
CA LEU A 287 -11.13 13.79 -8.76
C LEU A 287 -10.53 14.40 -10.03
N ILE A 288 -10.64 13.71 -11.17
CA ILE A 288 -10.22 14.22 -12.47
C ILE A 288 -10.95 15.53 -12.80
N ASN A 289 -12.27 15.56 -12.64
CA ASN A 289 -13.06 16.76 -12.91
C ASN A 289 -12.69 17.91 -11.97
N LYS A 290 -12.39 17.62 -10.70
CA LYS A 290 -11.90 18.60 -9.73
C LYS A 290 -10.57 19.20 -10.19
N ALA A 291 -9.62 18.37 -10.62
CA ALA A 291 -8.31 18.83 -11.13
C ALA A 291 -8.47 19.70 -12.39
N LEU A 292 -9.23 19.21 -13.38
CA LEU A 292 -9.48 19.94 -14.63
C LEU A 292 -10.17 21.29 -14.40
N SER A 293 -11.12 21.34 -13.47
CA SER A 293 -11.84 22.59 -13.13
C SER A 293 -10.97 23.61 -12.42
N ALA A 294 -9.92 23.17 -11.73
CA ALA A 294 -8.97 24.02 -11.01
C ALA A 294 -7.79 24.47 -11.91
N ASP A 295 -7.57 23.80 -13.04
CA ASP A 295 -6.45 24.12 -13.95
C ASP A 295 -6.67 25.50 -14.60
N LYS A 296 -5.64 26.32 -14.54
CA LYS A 296 -5.66 27.70 -15.07
C LYS A 296 -4.80 27.86 -16.35
N GLY A 297 -4.20 26.74 -16.83
CA GLY A 297 -3.29 26.74 -17.97
C GLY A 297 -1.85 27.08 -17.63
#